data_4b40d165cfec890d2fb3cddbbc92cb79
#
_entry.id   4b40d165cfec890d2fb3cddbbc92cb79
#
_cell.length_a   1.000
_cell.length_b   1.000
_cell.length_c   1.000
_cell.angle_alpha   90.00
_cell.angle_beta   90.00
_cell.angle_gamma   90.00
#
_symmetry.space_group_name_H-M   'P 1'
#
loop_
_entity.id
_entity.type
_entity.pdbx_description
1 polymer ?
#
loop_
_entity_poly.entity_id
_entity_poly.type
_entity_poly.pdbx_seq_one_letter_code
_entity_poly.pdbx_strand_id
1 'polypeptide(L)'
;MNGKETIYDQIPPFEDDGVLNVIIDTPRGSQNKYVFNHEYGLFKLSGLLPAGHTFPFDFGFIPGTVNGDDDNVDVLVLTDEPTFVGCWTQCVLIGGYAARQTEPKAKEANRNDRLLAVEKHSLAFENVGAIDDLSKTLIEQIEHFYVSYNESKGKKFEVIKMLDVKEAADLVLKCSTSH
;
A
#
# COMPACT_ATOMS: atom_id res chain seq x y z
N MET A 1 -18.60 11.97 -14.28
CA MET A 1 -19.21 10.67 -14.63
C MET A 1 -19.20 9.85 -13.37
N ASN A 2 -20.35 9.38 -12.87
CA ASN A 2 -20.39 8.47 -11.72
C ASN A 2 -19.72 7.18 -12.17
N GLY A 3 -18.51 6.90 -11.67
CA GLY A 3 -17.86 5.62 -11.85
C GLY A 3 -18.82 4.52 -11.41
N LYS A 4 -18.91 3.42 -12.14
CA LYS A 4 -19.65 2.26 -11.68
C LYS A 4 -18.97 1.76 -10.40
N GLU A 5 -19.74 1.69 -9.33
CA GLU A 5 -19.30 1.04 -8.09
C GLU A 5 -18.83 -0.38 -8.41
N THR A 6 -17.64 -0.71 -7.98
CA THR A 6 -17.05 -2.04 -8.18
C THR A 6 -17.31 -2.91 -6.95
N ILE A 7 -17.10 -4.23 -7.07
CA ILE A 7 -17.24 -5.14 -5.94
C ILE A 7 -16.28 -4.78 -4.79
N TYR A 8 -15.13 -4.19 -5.10
CA TYR A 8 -14.15 -3.77 -4.09
C TYR A 8 -14.62 -2.55 -3.30
N ASP A 9 -15.43 -1.67 -3.89
CA ASP A 9 -15.96 -0.48 -3.20
C ASP A 9 -16.98 -0.85 -2.10
N GLN A 10 -17.49 -2.10 -2.13
CA GLN A 10 -18.41 -2.64 -1.11
C GLN A 10 -17.69 -3.26 0.09
N ILE A 11 -16.38 -3.41 0.04
CA ILE A 11 -15.57 -3.93 1.13
C ILE A 11 -15.16 -2.75 2.03
N PRO A 12 -15.50 -2.77 3.34
CA PRO A 12 -15.09 -1.70 4.23
C PRO A 12 -13.57 -1.72 4.44
N PRO A 13 -12.94 -0.57 4.75
CA PRO A 13 -11.51 -0.53 5.07
C PRO A 13 -11.15 -1.41 6.27
N PHE A 14 -12.00 -1.42 7.29
CA PHE A 14 -11.85 -2.23 8.49
C PHE A 14 -13.09 -3.08 8.74
N GLU A 15 -12.87 -4.28 9.25
CA GLU A 15 -13.90 -5.09 9.90
C GLU A 15 -14.22 -4.55 11.31
N ASP A 16 -15.34 -5.00 11.89
CA ASP A 16 -15.79 -4.57 13.23
C ASP A 16 -14.75 -4.85 14.33
N ASP A 17 -13.91 -5.87 14.16
CA ASP A 17 -12.82 -6.24 15.08
C ASP A 17 -11.51 -5.46 14.85
N GLY A 18 -11.52 -4.48 13.93
CA GLY A 18 -10.37 -3.64 13.60
C GLY A 18 -9.37 -4.27 12.63
N VAL A 19 -9.71 -5.41 12.03
CA VAL A 19 -8.90 -6.04 10.97
C VAL A 19 -8.99 -5.22 9.70
N LEU A 20 -7.83 -4.92 9.11
CA LEU A 20 -7.73 -4.15 7.87
C LEU A 20 -7.98 -5.05 6.65
N ASN A 21 -8.86 -4.62 5.76
CA ASN A 21 -9.05 -5.25 4.46
C ASN A 21 -8.10 -4.66 3.43
N VAL A 22 -7.46 -5.52 2.65
CA VAL A 22 -6.51 -5.13 1.59
C VAL A 22 -6.79 -5.92 0.32
N ILE A 23 -6.75 -5.25 -0.81
CA ILE A 23 -6.77 -5.88 -2.13
C ILE A 23 -5.36 -5.80 -2.71
N ILE A 24 -4.77 -6.95 -3.02
CA ILE A 24 -3.43 -7.01 -3.58
C ILE A 24 -3.48 -6.69 -5.07
N ASP A 25 -2.70 -5.70 -5.48
CA ASP A 25 -2.53 -5.38 -6.89
C ASP A 25 -1.23 -5.94 -7.47
N THR A 26 -0.16 -6.00 -6.68
CA THR A 26 1.17 -6.45 -7.12
C THR A 26 1.78 -7.40 -6.10
N PRO A 27 1.87 -8.71 -6.40
CA PRO A 27 2.44 -9.69 -5.48
C PRO A 27 3.96 -9.51 -5.28
N ARG A 28 4.44 -9.97 -4.12
CA ARG A 28 5.87 -10.11 -3.80
C ARG A 28 6.63 -10.83 -4.90
N GLY A 29 7.83 -10.37 -5.20
CA GLY A 29 8.70 -10.93 -6.24
C GLY A 29 8.32 -10.54 -7.66
N SER A 30 7.19 -9.85 -7.87
CA SER A 30 6.79 -9.37 -9.19
C SER A 30 7.70 -8.24 -9.66
N GLN A 31 8.15 -8.33 -10.91
CA GLN A 31 8.76 -7.22 -11.64
C GLN A 31 7.67 -6.37 -12.34
N ASN A 32 6.51 -6.95 -12.62
CA ASN A 32 5.37 -6.24 -13.14
C ASN A 32 4.69 -5.42 -12.04
N LYS A 33 4.32 -4.18 -12.34
CA LYS A 33 3.41 -3.38 -11.52
C LYS A 33 2.03 -3.43 -12.13
N TYR A 34 1.06 -3.84 -11.34
CA TYR A 34 -0.35 -3.80 -11.70
C TYR A 34 -1.05 -2.66 -10.95
N VAL A 35 -2.16 -2.19 -11.47
CA VAL A 35 -3.06 -1.23 -10.82
C VAL A 35 -4.50 -1.62 -11.09
N PHE A 36 -5.36 -1.38 -10.13
CA PHE A 36 -6.79 -1.56 -10.30
C PHE A 36 -7.36 -0.38 -11.12
N ASN A 37 -8.15 -0.69 -12.14
CA ASN A 37 -8.86 0.31 -12.94
C ASN A 37 -10.34 0.32 -12.55
N HIS A 38 -10.77 1.38 -11.85
CA HIS A 38 -12.14 1.53 -11.34
C HIS A 38 -13.18 1.62 -12.46
N GLU A 39 -12.82 2.16 -13.64
CA GLU A 39 -13.76 2.28 -14.76
C GLU A 39 -14.21 0.92 -15.30
N TYR A 40 -13.26 -0.02 -15.37
CA TYR A 40 -13.52 -1.36 -15.95
C TYR A 40 -13.65 -2.45 -14.87
N GLY A 41 -13.30 -2.18 -13.62
CA GLY A 41 -13.27 -3.18 -12.55
C GLY A 41 -12.23 -4.28 -12.76
N LEU A 42 -11.12 -3.95 -13.45
CA LEU A 42 -10.06 -4.89 -13.82
C LEU A 42 -8.69 -4.41 -13.38
N PHE A 43 -7.79 -5.37 -13.12
CA PHE A 43 -6.37 -5.06 -12.93
C PHE A 43 -5.67 -4.90 -14.27
N LYS A 44 -4.89 -3.83 -14.40
CA LYS A 44 -4.13 -3.48 -15.59
C LYS A 44 -2.65 -3.57 -15.31
N LEU A 45 -1.86 -4.16 -16.22
CA LEU A 45 -0.42 -4.01 -16.21
C LEU A 45 -0.07 -2.54 -16.44
N SER A 46 0.48 -1.90 -15.41
CA SER A 46 0.78 -0.46 -15.40
C SER A 46 2.23 -0.16 -15.75
N GLY A 47 3.14 -1.07 -15.51
CA GLY A 47 4.55 -0.87 -15.78
C GLY A 47 5.41 -2.06 -15.41
N LEU A 48 6.71 -1.89 -15.60
CA LEU A 48 7.74 -2.88 -15.31
C LEU A 48 8.83 -2.22 -14.47
N LEU A 49 9.26 -2.90 -13.42
CA LEU A 49 10.43 -2.46 -12.65
C LEU A 49 11.71 -2.73 -13.44
N PRO A 50 12.78 -1.95 -13.22
CA PRO A 50 14.08 -2.23 -13.81
C PRO A 50 14.57 -3.66 -13.53
N ALA A 51 15.41 -4.19 -14.40
CA ALA A 51 16.01 -5.51 -14.21
C ALA A 51 16.68 -5.61 -12.84
N GLY A 52 16.40 -6.70 -12.12
CA GLY A 52 16.90 -6.93 -10.76
C GLY A 52 16.07 -6.28 -9.64
N HIS A 53 15.05 -5.49 -9.94
CA HIS A 53 14.11 -4.94 -8.97
C HIS A 53 12.81 -5.75 -8.96
N THR A 54 12.35 -6.09 -7.78
CA THR A 54 11.04 -6.73 -7.55
C THR A 54 10.40 -6.12 -6.33
N PHE A 55 9.09 -6.28 -6.19
CA PHE A 55 8.40 -5.90 -4.97
C PHE A 55 8.86 -6.79 -3.81
N PRO A 56 9.30 -6.21 -2.67
CA PRO A 56 9.84 -6.99 -1.54
C PRO A 56 8.76 -7.76 -0.78
N PHE A 57 7.52 -7.25 -0.80
CA PHE A 57 6.32 -7.83 -0.21
C PHE A 57 5.12 -7.59 -1.13
N ASP A 58 3.98 -8.16 -0.79
CA ASP A 58 2.75 -7.89 -1.50
C ASP A 58 2.40 -6.40 -1.38
N PHE A 59 1.99 -5.80 -2.47
CA PHE A 59 1.58 -4.41 -2.52
C PHE A 59 0.14 -4.34 -2.97
N GLY A 60 -0.64 -3.48 -2.33
CA GLY A 60 -2.05 -3.34 -2.65
C GLY A 60 -2.62 -2.02 -2.16
N PHE A 61 -3.93 -1.99 -2.08
CA PHE A 61 -4.68 -0.83 -1.64
C PHE A 61 -5.77 -1.22 -0.64
N ILE A 62 -6.20 -0.25 0.13
CA ILE A 62 -7.28 -0.40 1.10
C ILE A 62 -8.59 -0.02 0.39
N PRO A 63 -9.54 -0.97 0.24
CA PRO A 63 -10.82 -0.71 -0.41
C PRO A 63 -11.64 0.31 0.39
N GLY A 64 -12.60 0.96 -0.25
CA GLY A 64 -13.45 1.97 0.40
C GLY A 64 -12.69 3.21 0.91
N THR A 65 -11.51 3.50 0.38
CA THR A 65 -10.72 4.71 0.68
C THR A 65 -10.48 5.54 -0.56
N VAL A 66 -10.37 6.86 -0.41
CA VAL A 66 -9.92 7.78 -1.46
C VAL A 66 -8.93 8.75 -0.85
N ASN A 67 -7.72 8.80 -1.40
CA ASN A 67 -6.67 9.71 -0.99
C ASN A 67 -6.76 11.04 -1.78
N GLY A 68 -5.87 11.99 -1.48
CA GLY A 68 -5.86 13.32 -2.10
C GLY A 68 -5.53 13.37 -3.59
N ASP A 69 -5.13 12.25 -4.19
CA ASP A 69 -4.87 12.05 -5.62
C ASP A 69 -5.96 11.25 -6.35
N ASP A 70 -7.13 11.07 -5.72
CA ASP A 70 -8.27 10.28 -6.18
C ASP A 70 -8.00 8.76 -6.28
N ASP A 71 -6.87 8.28 -5.77
CA ASP A 71 -6.54 6.85 -5.67
C ASP A 71 -6.84 6.32 -4.25
N ASN A 72 -6.97 5.00 -4.11
CA ASN A 72 -7.08 4.36 -2.81
C ASN A 72 -5.77 4.52 -2.00
N VAL A 73 -5.84 4.34 -0.69
CA VAL A 73 -4.66 4.35 0.17
C VAL A 73 -3.81 3.11 -0.08
N ASP A 74 -2.55 3.33 -0.44
CA ASP A 74 -1.56 2.27 -0.70
C ASP A 74 -1.06 1.61 0.58
N VAL A 75 -0.89 0.28 0.53
CA VAL A 75 -0.36 -0.51 1.64
C VAL A 75 0.60 -1.59 1.15
N LEU A 76 1.71 -1.77 1.86
CA LEU A 76 2.61 -2.91 1.71
C LEU A 76 2.25 -3.95 2.76
N VAL A 77 2.04 -5.18 2.32
CA VAL A 77 1.60 -6.29 3.19
C VAL A 77 2.73 -7.29 3.37
N LEU A 78 3.21 -7.41 4.60
CA LEU A 78 4.20 -8.40 4.97
C LEU A 78 3.54 -9.78 5.01
N THR A 79 4.02 -10.68 4.16
CA THR A 79 3.49 -12.04 3.96
C THR A 79 4.62 -13.04 3.98
N ASP A 80 4.33 -14.28 4.36
CA ASP A 80 5.30 -15.39 4.28
C ASP A 80 5.52 -15.80 2.82
N GLU A 81 4.42 -15.95 2.08
CA GLU A 81 4.39 -16.33 0.67
C GLU A 81 3.64 -15.28 -0.15
N PRO A 82 3.99 -15.07 -1.43
CA PRO A 82 3.27 -14.15 -2.29
C PRO A 82 1.84 -14.61 -2.55
N THR A 83 0.91 -13.67 -2.56
CA THR A 83 -0.47 -13.94 -2.98
C THR A 83 -0.62 -13.77 -4.51
N PHE A 84 -1.76 -13.31 -5.00
CA PHE A 84 -2.02 -13.08 -6.42
C PHE A 84 -2.76 -11.76 -6.65
N VAL A 85 -2.71 -11.26 -7.87
CA VAL A 85 -3.40 -10.02 -8.27
C VAL A 85 -4.92 -10.16 -8.08
N GLY A 86 -5.51 -9.27 -7.31
CA GLY A 86 -6.93 -9.28 -6.96
C GLY A 86 -7.26 -10.09 -5.70
N CYS A 87 -6.26 -10.61 -5.00
CA CYS A 87 -6.47 -11.29 -3.74
C CYS A 87 -6.99 -10.30 -2.70
N TRP A 88 -8.14 -10.59 -2.09
CA TRP A 88 -8.59 -9.94 -0.88
C TRP A 88 -7.98 -10.64 0.32
N THR A 89 -7.25 -9.91 1.12
CA THR A 89 -6.60 -10.42 2.33
C THR A 89 -6.93 -9.55 3.55
N GLN A 90 -6.93 -10.17 4.71
CA GLN A 90 -7.13 -9.52 6.00
C GLN A 90 -5.80 -9.33 6.70
N CYS A 91 -5.58 -8.15 7.25
CA CYS A 91 -4.29 -7.73 7.76
C CYS A 91 -4.39 -7.05 9.12
N VAL A 92 -3.29 -7.06 9.83
CA VAL A 92 -3.05 -6.22 11.01
C VAL A 92 -2.29 -4.98 10.56
N LEU A 93 -2.88 -3.79 10.72
CA LEU A 93 -2.22 -2.53 10.43
C LEU A 93 -1.12 -2.29 11.48
N ILE A 94 0.12 -2.08 11.03
CA ILE A 94 1.28 -1.92 11.95
C ILE A 94 1.89 -0.53 11.93
N GLY A 95 1.42 0.37 11.06
CA GLY A 95 1.91 1.73 10.91
C GLY A 95 2.18 2.10 9.46
N GLY A 96 3.17 2.92 9.21
CA GLY A 96 3.52 3.32 7.85
C GLY A 96 4.53 4.46 7.77
N TYR A 97 4.60 5.05 6.60
CA TYR A 97 5.42 6.23 6.31
C TYR A 97 4.54 7.39 5.86
N ALA A 98 4.66 8.50 6.57
CA ALA A 98 4.27 9.79 6.03
C ALA A 98 5.31 10.21 4.99
N ALA A 99 4.92 10.39 3.75
CA ALA A 99 5.85 10.64 2.67
C ALA A 99 5.36 11.72 1.69
N ARG A 100 6.29 12.23 0.90
CA ARG A 100 6.05 13.14 -0.22
C ARG A 100 6.63 12.56 -1.50
N GLN A 101 5.93 12.78 -2.59
CA GLN A 101 6.37 12.41 -3.93
C GLN A 101 6.37 13.63 -4.83
N THR A 102 7.46 13.81 -5.57
CA THR A 102 7.56 14.85 -6.60
C THR A 102 7.57 14.18 -7.96
N GLU A 103 6.60 14.53 -8.80
CA GLU A 103 6.52 14.05 -10.18
C GLU A 103 7.62 14.65 -11.06
N PRO A 104 8.03 13.97 -12.15
CA PRO A 104 9.01 14.53 -13.09
C PRO A 104 8.58 15.91 -13.58
N LYS A 105 9.46 16.89 -13.45
CA LYS A 105 9.23 18.30 -13.83
C LYS A 105 8.22 19.06 -12.94
N ALA A 106 7.62 18.45 -11.92
CA ALA A 106 6.81 19.19 -10.96
C ALA A 106 7.70 20.05 -10.05
N LYS A 107 7.18 21.22 -9.65
CA LYS A 107 7.85 22.12 -8.69
C LYS A 107 7.47 21.83 -7.25
N GLU A 108 6.34 21.19 -7.05
CA GLU A 108 5.78 20.89 -5.72
C GLU A 108 5.68 19.39 -5.50
N ALA A 109 5.88 18.99 -4.26
CA ALA A 109 5.73 17.61 -3.83
C ALA A 109 4.31 17.40 -3.29
N ASN A 110 3.67 16.32 -3.70
CA ASN A 110 2.37 15.89 -3.18
C ASN A 110 2.55 14.90 -2.02
N ARG A 111 1.59 14.88 -1.10
CA ARG A 111 1.53 13.87 -0.05
C ARG A 111 1.27 12.51 -0.69
N ASN A 112 2.03 11.50 -0.29
CA ASN A 112 1.90 10.15 -0.81
C ASN A 112 2.35 9.13 0.23
N ASP A 113 1.50 8.92 1.22
CA ASP A 113 1.77 8.04 2.35
C ASP A 113 1.78 6.56 1.93
N ARG A 114 2.52 5.76 2.69
CA ARG A 114 2.65 4.31 2.46
C ARG A 114 2.40 3.59 3.78
N LEU A 115 1.32 2.83 3.85
CA LEU A 115 1.00 2.06 5.03
C LEU A 115 1.69 0.69 5.00
N LEU A 116 1.87 0.12 6.18
CA LEU A 116 2.41 -1.22 6.38
C LEU A 116 1.42 -2.05 7.17
N ALA A 117 1.21 -3.27 6.73
CA ALA A 117 0.36 -4.23 7.41
C ALA A 117 0.98 -5.63 7.37
N VAL A 118 0.59 -6.49 8.28
CA VAL A 118 0.95 -7.91 8.30
C VAL A 118 -0.26 -8.74 7.93
N GLU A 119 -0.10 -9.70 7.04
CA GLU A 119 -1.15 -10.65 6.69
C GLU A 119 -1.54 -11.46 7.96
N LYS A 120 -2.84 -11.59 8.23
CA LYS A 120 -3.39 -12.13 9.49
C LYS A 120 -2.94 -13.56 9.82
N HIS A 121 -2.61 -14.37 8.83
CA HIS A 121 -2.16 -15.76 8.99
C HIS A 121 -0.65 -15.94 8.89
N SER A 122 0.12 -14.84 8.76
CA SER A 122 1.57 -14.89 8.67
C SER A 122 2.17 -15.51 9.94
N LEU A 123 3.04 -16.50 9.78
CA LEU A 123 3.80 -17.11 10.88
C LEU A 123 5.12 -16.37 11.12
N ALA A 124 5.75 -15.87 10.06
CA ALA A 124 7.02 -15.13 10.16
C ALA A 124 6.85 -13.80 10.90
N PHE A 125 5.67 -13.20 10.85
CA PHE A 125 5.36 -11.91 11.45
C PHE A 125 4.27 -11.98 12.53
N GLU A 126 3.98 -13.16 13.10
CA GLU A 126 2.90 -13.37 14.08
C GLU A 126 2.97 -12.49 15.34
N ASN A 127 4.18 -12.05 15.71
CA ASN A 127 4.44 -11.21 16.89
C ASN A 127 4.61 -9.72 16.55
N VAL A 128 4.33 -9.32 15.30
CA VAL A 128 4.47 -7.93 14.84
C VAL A 128 3.12 -7.23 14.93
N GLY A 129 2.99 -6.31 15.85
CA GLY A 129 1.81 -5.47 16.05
C GLY A 129 2.03 -3.99 15.77
N ALA A 130 3.29 -3.57 15.61
CA ALA A 130 3.68 -2.19 15.29
C ALA A 130 4.94 -2.18 14.41
N ILE A 131 5.17 -1.07 13.70
CA ILE A 131 6.36 -0.92 12.85
C ILE A 131 7.67 -1.05 13.66
N ASP A 132 7.66 -0.66 14.93
CA ASP A 132 8.81 -0.75 15.83
C ASP A 132 9.16 -2.19 16.23
N ASP A 133 8.27 -3.15 16.02
CA ASP A 133 8.55 -4.58 16.23
C ASP A 133 9.39 -5.18 15.09
N LEU A 134 9.49 -4.48 13.96
CA LEU A 134 10.32 -4.90 12.83
C LEU A 134 11.80 -4.61 13.11
N SER A 135 12.69 -5.44 12.56
CA SER A 135 14.10 -5.13 12.62
C SER A 135 14.41 -3.82 11.88
N LYS A 136 15.33 -3.04 12.42
CA LYS A 136 15.79 -1.79 11.81
C LYS A 136 16.24 -2.00 10.35
N THR A 137 16.93 -3.11 10.09
CA THR A 137 17.37 -3.47 8.74
C THR A 137 16.20 -3.64 7.77
N LEU A 138 15.11 -4.28 8.22
CA LEU A 138 13.92 -4.47 7.38
C LEU A 138 13.23 -3.13 7.09
N ILE A 139 13.10 -2.27 8.09
CA ILE A 139 12.53 -0.91 7.92
C ILE A 139 13.34 -0.13 6.88
N GLU A 140 14.67 -0.12 7.00
CA GLU A 140 15.58 0.55 6.06
C GLU A 140 15.48 -0.04 4.64
N GLN A 141 15.32 -1.36 4.49
CA GLN A 141 15.13 -2.01 3.20
C GLN A 141 13.81 -1.62 2.53
N ILE A 142 12.73 -1.55 3.30
CA ILE A 142 11.41 -1.12 2.78
C ILE A 142 11.47 0.35 2.33
N GLU A 143 12.06 1.22 3.14
CA GLU A 143 12.25 2.63 2.78
C GLU A 143 13.09 2.77 1.52
N HIS A 144 14.22 2.06 1.44
CA HIS A 144 15.09 2.05 0.27
C HIS A 144 14.36 1.56 -0.99
N PHE A 145 13.50 0.54 -0.86
CA PHE A 145 12.67 0.08 -1.96
C PHE A 145 11.79 1.21 -2.50
N TYR A 146 11.07 1.94 -1.64
CA TYR A 146 10.20 3.04 -2.09
C TYR A 146 10.99 4.16 -2.77
N VAL A 147 12.15 4.52 -2.22
CA VAL A 147 13.02 5.54 -2.81
C VAL A 147 13.50 5.10 -4.20
N SER A 148 14.14 3.93 -4.31
CA SER A 148 14.70 3.44 -5.57
C SER A 148 13.65 3.15 -6.63
N TYR A 149 12.47 2.64 -6.22
CA TYR A 149 11.33 2.41 -7.10
C TYR A 149 10.83 3.72 -7.74
N ASN A 150 10.72 4.79 -6.96
CA ASN A 150 10.29 6.09 -7.48
C ASN A 150 11.38 6.74 -8.32
N GLU A 151 12.63 6.68 -7.91
CA GLU A 151 13.77 7.18 -8.70
C GLU A 151 13.84 6.53 -10.08
N SER A 152 13.58 5.23 -10.18
CA SER A 152 13.53 4.50 -11.46
C SER A 152 12.49 5.06 -12.43
N LYS A 153 11.48 5.76 -11.92
CA LYS A 153 10.42 6.44 -12.69
C LYS A 153 10.69 7.95 -12.88
N GLY A 154 11.86 8.42 -12.47
CA GLY A 154 12.19 9.85 -12.49
C GLY A 154 11.44 10.68 -11.45
N LYS A 155 10.85 10.04 -10.45
CA LYS A 155 10.15 10.68 -9.34
C LYS A 155 11.06 10.75 -8.13
N LYS A 156 10.85 11.75 -7.25
CA LYS A 156 11.51 11.83 -5.95
C LYS A 156 10.52 11.40 -4.88
N PHE A 157 10.92 10.49 -4.02
CA PHE A 157 10.17 10.04 -2.86
C PHE A 157 10.95 10.34 -1.58
N GLU A 158 10.31 11.01 -0.63
CA GLU A 158 10.93 11.43 0.63
C GLU A 158 10.04 11.02 1.80
N VAL A 159 10.59 10.20 2.70
CA VAL A 159 9.96 9.89 3.98
C VAL A 159 10.08 11.12 4.89
N ILE A 160 8.95 11.57 5.44
CA ILE A 160 8.87 12.69 6.38
C ILE A 160 9.02 12.18 7.81
N LYS A 161 8.27 11.11 8.14
CA LYS A 161 8.30 10.43 9.43
C LYS A 161 7.66 9.05 9.34
N MET A 162 7.95 8.19 10.29
CA MET A 162 7.15 6.98 10.51
C MET A 162 5.82 7.36 11.17
N LEU A 163 4.77 6.63 10.80
CA LEU A 163 3.45 6.70 11.41
C LEU A 163 3.29 5.51 12.35
N ASP A 164 2.85 5.75 13.56
CA ASP A 164 2.43 4.68 14.44
C ASP A 164 1.08 4.07 13.99
N VAL A 165 0.65 3.01 14.67
CA VAL A 165 -0.61 2.30 14.32
C VAL A 165 -1.81 3.23 14.39
N LYS A 166 -1.87 4.12 15.40
CA LYS A 166 -2.99 5.04 15.57
C LYS A 166 -3.00 6.09 14.46
N GLU A 167 -1.87 6.71 14.16
CA GLU A 167 -1.74 7.71 13.09
C GLU A 167 -2.10 7.09 11.71
N ALA A 168 -1.69 5.84 11.48
CA ALA A 168 -2.03 5.10 10.26
C ALA A 168 -3.53 4.78 10.19
N ALA A 169 -4.14 4.33 11.29
CA ALA A 169 -5.58 4.08 11.34
C ALA A 169 -6.40 5.36 11.15
N ASP A 170 -6.00 6.47 11.80
CA ASP A 170 -6.64 7.78 11.63
C ASP A 170 -6.57 8.25 10.16
N LEU A 171 -5.46 7.97 9.46
CA LEU A 171 -5.32 8.26 8.02
C LEU A 171 -6.34 7.45 7.20
N VAL A 172 -6.45 6.14 7.44
CA VAL A 172 -7.42 5.27 6.74
C VAL A 172 -8.83 5.78 6.96
N LEU A 173 -9.22 6.05 8.21
CA LEU A 173 -10.56 6.54 8.55
C LEU A 173 -10.85 7.90 7.89
N LYS A 174 -9.88 8.80 7.83
CA LYS A 174 -10.01 10.09 7.15
C LYS A 174 -10.23 9.94 5.64
N CYS A 175 -9.61 8.93 5.02
CA CYS A 175 -9.73 8.64 3.60
C CYS A 175 -10.91 7.73 3.27
N SER A 176 -11.60 7.17 4.27
CA SER A 176 -12.75 6.30 4.06
C SER A 176 -13.91 7.03 3.39
N THR A 177 -14.43 6.45 2.33
CA THR A 177 -15.67 6.89 1.71
C THR A 177 -16.81 6.37 2.58
N SER A 178 -17.53 7.28 3.25
CA SER A 178 -18.68 6.93 4.11
C SER A 178 -19.70 6.14 3.29
N HIS A 179 -19.99 4.93 3.71
CA HIS A 179 -21.20 4.19 3.34
C HIS A 179 -22.24 4.37 4.41
#